data_e0485eccf4d165ebee7869427410e926
#
_entry.id   e0485eccf4d165ebee7869427410e926
#
_cell.length_a   1.000
_cell.length_b   1.000
_cell.length_c   1.000
_cell.angle_alpha   90.00
_cell.angle_beta   90.00
_cell.angle_gamma   90.00
#
_symmetry.space_group_name_H-M   'P 1'
#
loop_
_entity.id
_entity.type
_entity.pdbx_description
1 polymer ?
#
loop_
_entity_poly.entity_id
_entity_poly.type
_entity_poly.pdbx_seq_one_letter_code
_entity_poly.pdbx_strand_id
1 'polypeptide(L)'
;MPKRKSNKRKTKRRIKNKKTLPLDLKSLGNDISKYPFVAIEWLDIEGDSGWSDTRALNKLKLPICVSKGYLVSQKKGITRIFTDFIKTKDKETFDSIGNTTIIPTSVIQSIKKLS
;
A
#
# COMPACT_ATOMS: atom_id res chain seq x y z
N MET A 1 6.10 34.93 -21.36
CA MET A 1 6.72 33.85 -21.25
C MET A 1 7.28 33.33 -19.98
N PRO A 2 7.68 34.08 -19.10
CA PRO A 2 8.19 33.57 -17.83
C PRO A 2 7.24 32.83 -16.98
N LYS A 3 6.01 32.90 -17.17
CA LYS A 3 5.09 32.18 -16.39
C LYS A 3 5.26 30.73 -16.35
N ARG A 4 5.87 30.15 -17.29
CA ARG A 4 6.06 28.77 -17.26
C ARG A 4 6.77 28.28 -16.12
N LYS A 5 7.68 28.98 -15.57
CA LYS A 5 8.42 28.54 -14.48
C LYS A 5 7.62 28.20 -13.31
N SER A 6 6.62 28.90 -13.03
CA SER A 6 5.90 28.61 -11.81
C SER A 6 5.24 27.27 -11.87
N ASN A 7 5.02 26.71 -13.00
CA ASN A 7 4.42 25.42 -13.04
C ASN A 7 5.25 24.35 -12.48
N LYS A 8 6.49 24.39 -12.61
CA LYS A 8 7.33 23.39 -12.07
C LYS A 8 7.24 23.29 -10.62
N ARG A 9 7.20 24.32 -9.94
CA ARG A 9 7.14 24.27 -8.53
C ARG A 9 5.92 23.59 -8.03
N LYS A 10 4.84 23.75 -8.62
CA LYS A 10 3.66 23.13 -8.15
C LYS A 10 3.75 21.67 -8.18
N THR A 11 4.42 21.14 -9.11
CA THR A 11 4.50 19.73 -9.22
C THR A 11 5.15 19.10 -8.05
N LYS A 12 6.12 19.67 -7.49
CA LYS A 12 6.75 19.08 -6.38
C LYS A 12 5.93 18.87 -5.20
N ARG A 13 5.05 19.68 -4.92
CA ARG A 13 4.26 19.51 -3.76
C ARG A 13 3.36 18.34 -3.74
N ARG A 14 3.13 17.73 -4.80
CA ARG A 14 2.26 16.63 -4.80
C ARG A 14 2.79 15.39 -4.31
N ILE A 15 4.00 15.31 -3.99
CA ILE A 15 4.59 14.10 -3.56
C ILE A 15 4.32 13.69 -2.18
N LYS A 16 3.49 14.28 -1.45
CA LYS A 16 3.21 13.87 -0.14
C LYS A 16 2.60 12.55 0.04
N ASN A 17 1.61 12.18 -0.71
CA ASN A 17 0.94 10.90 -0.49
C ASN A 17 1.45 9.86 -1.44
N LYS A 18 2.47 9.15 -1.04
CA LYS A 18 3.00 8.12 -1.88
C LYS A 18 2.20 6.87 -1.78
N LYS A 19 1.93 6.26 -2.90
CA LYS A 19 1.23 4.99 -2.98
C LYS A 19 2.18 3.83 -3.17
N THR A 20 3.41 4.12 -3.53
CA THR A 20 4.39 3.07 -3.78
C THR A 20 5.71 3.40 -3.12
N LEU A 21 6.52 2.39 -2.89
CA LEU A 21 7.86 2.55 -2.37
C LEU A 21 8.84 1.94 -3.36
N PRO A 22 10.05 2.49 -3.46
CA PRO A 22 11.06 1.87 -4.31
C PRO A 22 11.42 0.52 -3.74
N LEU A 23 11.44 -0.48 -4.59
CA LEU A 23 11.68 -1.84 -4.15
C LEU A 23 12.32 -2.64 -5.26
N ASP A 24 13.49 -3.18 -4.99
CA ASP A 24 14.17 -4.04 -5.94
C ASP A 24 13.74 -5.47 -5.69
N LEU A 25 12.74 -5.91 -6.41
CA LEU A 25 12.19 -7.22 -6.20
C LEU A 25 13.09 -8.38 -6.50
N LYS A 26 14.06 -8.19 -7.34
CA LYS A 26 14.93 -9.26 -7.68
C LYS A 26 15.80 -9.77 -6.58
N SER A 27 16.11 -8.96 -5.65
CA SER A 27 17.03 -9.38 -4.61
C SER A 27 16.40 -9.77 -3.31
N LEU A 28 15.11 -9.86 -3.24
CA LEU A 28 14.48 -10.16 -1.96
C LEU A 28 14.62 -11.59 -1.49
N GLY A 29 14.32 -12.54 -2.32
CA GLY A 29 14.46 -13.94 -1.93
C GLY A 29 13.74 -14.27 -0.63
N ASN A 30 14.36 -15.12 0.19
CA ASN A 30 13.77 -15.58 1.44
C ASN A 30 14.39 -14.98 2.68
N ASP A 31 15.05 -13.86 2.56
CA ASP A 31 15.66 -13.18 3.70
C ASP A 31 14.72 -12.12 4.21
N ILE A 32 14.15 -12.34 5.40
CA ILE A 32 13.14 -11.43 5.93
C ILE A 32 13.68 -10.03 6.16
N SER A 33 14.95 -9.89 6.42
CA SER A 33 15.52 -8.57 6.68
C SER A 33 15.47 -7.66 5.45
N LYS A 34 15.25 -8.24 4.28
CA LYS A 34 15.18 -7.45 3.07
C LYS A 34 13.79 -6.96 2.74
N TYR A 35 12.78 -7.38 3.49
CA TYR A 35 11.41 -6.95 3.23
C TYR A 35 11.03 -5.80 4.15
N PRO A 36 10.68 -4.64 3.61
CA PRO A 36 10.32 -3.52 4.47
C PRO A 36 8.99 -3.79 5.15
N PHE A 37 8.91 -3.44 6.42
CA PHE A 37 7.66 -3.58 7.15
C PHE A 37 6.95 -2.25 7.00
N VAL A 38 5.74 -2.27 6.48
CA VAL A 38 5.03 -1.05 6.10
C VAL A 38 3.65 -0.95 6.72
N ALA A 39 3.14 0.27 6.77
CA ALA A 39 1.75 0.51 7.11
C ALA A 39 1.10 1.12 5.88
N ILE A 40 -0.03 0.58 5.47
CA ILE A 40 -0.74 1.02 4.29
C ILE A 40 -2.12 1.51 4.67
N GLU A 41 -2.45 2.74 4.28
CA GLU A 41 -3.79 3.26 4.46
C GLU A 41 -4.47 3.16 3.10
N TRP A 42 -5.61 2.52 3.05
CA TRP A 42 -6.30 2.30 1.79
C TRP A 42 -7.80 2.42 1.97
N LEU A 43 -8.49 2.73 0.87
CA LEU A 43 -9.93 2.92 0.89
C LEU A 43 -10.62 1.63 0.55
N ASP A 44 -11.55 1.23 1.41
CA ASP A 44 -12.26 -0.02 1.20
C ASP A 44 -13.61 0.24 0.55
N ILE A 45 -14.16 -0.81 -0.01
CA ILE A 45 -15.46 -0.74 -0.62
C ILE A 45 -16.50 -0.78 0.49
N GLU A 46 -17.59 -0.06 0.29
CA GLU A 46 -18.65 -0.10 1.27
C GLU A 46 -19.93 -0.46 0.56
N GLY A 47 -20.70 -1.34 1.10
CA GLY A 47 -21.96 -1.74 0.53
C GLY A 47 -23.01 -1.91 1.61
N ASP A 48 -24.26 -1.75 1.24
CA ASP A 48 -25.34 -1.91 2.18
C ASP A 48 -26.53 -2.45 1.40
N SER A 49 -27.14 -3.50 1.90
CA SER A 49 -28.27 -4.11 1.22
C SER A 49 -29.60 -3.49 1.57
N GLY A 50 -29.61 -2.50 2.45
CA GLY A 50 -30.84 -1.84 2.83
C GLY A 50 -31.30 -0.83 1.82
N TRP A 51 -32.38 -0.14 2.13
CA TRP A 51 -32.93 0.88 1.26
C TRP A 51 -32.43 2.25 1.67
N SER A 52 -32.19 3.10 0.69
CA SER A 52 -31.69 4.44 0.95
C SER A 52 -32.10 5.34 -0.21
N ASP A 53 -31.89 6.64 -0.10
CA ASP A 53 -32.15 7.51 -1.23
C ASP A 53 -30.83 8.02 -1.80
N THR A 54 -30.89 8.62 -2.97
CA THR A 54 -29.68 9.03 -3.67
C THR A 54 -28.94 10.14 -2.95
N ARG A 55 -29.66 10.99 -2.25
CA ARG A 55 -29.03 12.07 -1.54
C ARG A 55 -28.19 11.54 -0.38
N ALA A 56 -28.72 10.59 0.36
CA ALA A 56 -27.97 9.99 1.44
C ALA A 56 -26.76 9.25 0.91
N LEU A 57 -26.93 8.51 -0.19
CA LEU A 57 -25.83 7.78 -0.78
C LEU A 57 -24.70 8.71 -1.19
N ASN A 58 -25.02 9.85 -1.74
CA ASN A 58 -23.99 10.79 -2.17
C ASN A 58 -23.15 11.36 -1.05
N LYS A 59 -23.60 11.23 0.17
CA LYS A 59 -22.84 11.75 1.30
C LYS A 59 -21.93 10.73 1.94
N LEU A 60 -22.05 9.47 1.56
CA LEU A 60 -21.22 8.44 2.15
C LEU A 60 -19.80 8.53 1.63
N LYS A 61 -18.88 8.17 2.49
CA LYS A 61 -17.48 8.15 2.15
C LYS A 61 -16.93 6.77 2.40
N LEU A 62 -15.88 6.43 1.68
CA LEU A 62 -15.25 5.12 1.85
C LEU A 62 -14.46 5.09 3.15
N PRO A 63 -14.52 3.99 3.87
CA PRO A 63 -13.74 3.87 5.09
C PRO A 63 -12.27 3.72 4.77
N ILE A 64 -11.44 4.22 5.65
CA ILE A 64 -10.00 4.10 5.50
C ILE A 64 -9.54 2.95 6.36
N CYS A 65 -8.92 1.97 5.74
CA CYS A 65 -8.40 0.82 6.44
C CYS A 65 -6.90 0.92 6.56
N VAL A 66 -6.36 0.32 7.59
CA VAL A 66 -4.91 0.30 7.79
C VAL A 66 -4.47 -1.14 7.85
N SER A 67 -3.53 -1.50 6.98
CA SER A 67 -2.94 -2.83 6.97
C SER A 67 -1.45 -2.71 7.15
N LYS A 68 -0.87 -3.58 7.94
CA LYS A 68 0.56 -3.58 8.17
C LYS A 68 1.12 -4.93 7.79
N GLY A 69 2.31 -4.93 7.26
CA GLY A 69 2.94 -6.19 6.87
C GLY A 69 4.23 -5.94 6.13
N TYR A 70 4.86 -7.03 5.73
CA TYR A 70 6.09 -6.97 4.96
C TYR A 70 5.73 -6.83 3.49
N LEU A 71 6.29 -5.81 2.86
CA LEU A 71 5.95 -5.51 1.47
C LEU A 71 6.72 -6.43 0.52
N VAL A 72 6.00 -7.13 -0.31
CA VAL A 72 6.59 -8.06 -1.27
C VAL A 72 6.74 -7.41 -2.63
N SER A 73 5.72 -6.78 -3.13
CA SER A 73 5.77 -6.21 -4.46
C SER A 73 4.66 -5.21 -4.68
N GLN A 74 4.88 -4.32 -5.63
CA GLN A 74 3.85 -3.39 -6.08
C GLN A 74 3.96 -3.35 -7.59
N LYS A 75 3.52 -4.40 -8.25
CA LYS A 75 3.59 -4.44 -9.70
C LYS A 75 2.27 -4.79 -10.31
N LYS A 76 2.07 -4.34 -11.53
CA LYS A 76 0.82 -4.55 -12.26
C LYS A 76 -0.40 -4.11 -11.48
N GLY A 77 -0.28 -2.99 -10.80
CA GLY A 77 -1.41 -2.41 -10.10
C GLY A 77 -1.82 -3.09 -8.81
N ILE A 78 -1.00 -4.00 -8.30
CA ILE A 78 -1.32 -4.75 -7.09
C ILE A 78 -0.21 -4.64 -6.07
N THR A 79 -0.58 -4.35 -4.84
CA THR A 79 0.34 -4.28 -3.72
C THR A 79 0.14 -5.54 -2.88
N ARG A 80 1.22 -6.25 -2.59
CA ARG A 80 1.18 -7.52 -1.88
C ARG A 80 1.99 -7.46 -0.61
N ILE A 81 1.38 -7.88 0.50
CA ILE A 81 2.07 -7.91 1.78
C ILE A 81 1.76 -9.22 2.49
N PHE A 82 2.58 -9.58 3.47
CA PHE A 82 2.31 -10.70 4.35
C PHE A 82 2.70 -10.32 5.77
N THR A 83 2.15 -10.99 6.76
CA THR A 83 2.50 -10.68 8.14
C THR A 83 3.19 -11.84 8.85
N ASP A 84 2.93 -13.07 8.46
CA ASP A 84 3.48 -14.22 9.14
C ASP A 84 4.43 -14.99 8.26
N PHE A 85 5.41 -15.63 8.85
CA PHE A 85 6.30 -16.48 8.08
C PHE A 85 6.84 -17.57 8.98
N ILE A 86 7.24 -18.69 8.36
CA ILE A 86 7.81 -19.80 9.07
C ILE A 86 9.33 -19.71 8.95
N LYS A 87 9.99 -19.55 10.08
CA LYS A 87 11.44 -19.43 10.10
C LYS A 87 12.12 -20.73 9.78
N THR A 88 13.24 -20.64 9.10
CA THR A 88 14.08 -21.80 8.91
C THR A 88 15.09 -21.81 10.05
N LYS A 89 16.06 -22.70 9.99
CA LYS A 89 17.05 -22.77 11.02
C LYS A 89 17.95 -21.55 11.03
N ASP A 90 18.12 -20.94 9.87
CA ASP A 90 18.92 -19.73 9.79
C ASP A 90 18.10 -18.59 10.34
N LYS A 91 18.72 -17.68 11.03
CA LYS A 91 18.01 -16.62 11.67
C LYS A 91 17.15 -15.74 10.82
N GLU A 92 17.62 -15.37 9.69
CA GLU A 92 16.95 -14.39 8.87
C GLU A 92 16.14 -14.96 7.70
N THR A 93 16.12 -16.27 7.54
CA THR A 93 15.44 -16.83 6.38
C THR A 93 14.12 -17.47 6.75
N PHE A 94 13.24 -17.60 5.78
CA PHE A 94 11.94 -18.19 6.00
C PHE A 94 11.60 -19.18 4.90
N ASP A 95 10.64 -20.05 5.20
CA ASP A 95 10.25 -21.11 4.31
C ASP A 95 8.99 -20.79 3.57
N SER A 96 8.00 -20.29 4.26
CA SER A 96 6.74 -19.89 3.64
C SER A 96 6.14 -18.73 4.40
N ILE A 97 5.18 -18.11 3.77
CA ILE A 97 4.55 -16.92 4.35
C ILE A 97 3.06 -17.17 4.54
N GLY A 98 2.47 -16.41 5.44
CA GLY A 98 1.06 -16.53 5.74
C GLY A 98 0.43 -15.20 6.04
N ASN A 99 -0.89 -15.20 6.12
CA ASN A 99 -1.67 -13.98 6.33
C ASN A 99 -1.29 -12.94 5.29
N THR A 100 -1.54 -13.30 4.06
CA THR A 100 -1.20 -12.45 2.94
C THR A 100 -2.37 -11.54 2.59
N THR A 101 -2.07 -10.37 2.08
CA THR A 101 -3.09 -9.43 1.64
C THR A 101 -2.68 -8.84 0.32
N ILE A 102 -3.61 -8.72 -0.60
CA ILE A 102 -3.36 -8.06 -1.86
C ILE A 102 -4.33 -6.90 -1.97
N ILE A 103 -3.82 -5.75 -2.32
CA ILE A 103 -4.58 -4.51 -2.35
C ILE A 103 -4.37 -3.85 -3.69
N PRO A 104 -5.45 -3.43 -4.39
CA PRO A 104 -5.24 -2.66 -5.62
C PRO A 104 -4.47 -1.39 -5.27
N THR A 105 -3.38 -1.14 -5.96
CA THR A 105 -2.56 0.02 -5.62
C THR A 105 -3.33 1.32 -5.79
N SER A 106 -4.30 1.34 -6.68
CA SER A 106 -5.07 2.56 -6.93
C SER A 106 -5.88 3.02 -5.72
N VAL A 107 -6.23 2.14 -4.79
CA VAL A 107 -7.02 2.55 -3.62
C VAL A 107 -6.14 2.90 -2.41
N ILE A 108 -4.83 2.80 -2.55
CA ILE A 108 -3.93 3.15 -1.47
C ILE A 108 -3.85 4.65 -1.34
N GLN A 109 -3.99 5.15 -0.13
CA GLN A 109 -3.88 6.55 0.15
C GLN A 109 -2.47 6.91 0.58
N SER A 110 -1.83 6.04 1.32
CA SER A 110 -0.45 6.26 1.74
C SER A 110 0.19 4.93 2.12
N ILE A 111 1.49 4.87 1.98
CA ILE A 111 2.25 3.72 2.43
C ILE A 111 3.51 4.26 3.07
N LYS A 112 3.82 3.79 4.26
CA LYS A 112 5.00 4.26 4.93
C LYS A 112 5.76 3.13 5.56
N LYS A 113 7.08 3.24 5.50
CA LYS A 113 7.96 2.24 6.04
C LYS A 113 8.02 2.39 7.55
N LEU A 114 7.87 1.30 8.26
CA LEU A 114 7.93 1.30 9.71
C LEU A 114 9.27 0.79 10.23
N SER A 115 9.97 0.04 9.43
CA SER A 115 11.29 -0.44 9.85
C SER A 115 12.16 -0.85 8.70
#